data_4d330dc1d781a1b8bfaed2ce796640f8
#
_entry.id   4d330dc1d781a1b8bfaed2ce796640f8
#
_cell.length_a   1.000
_cell.length_b   1.000
_cell.length_c   1.000
_cell.angle_alpha   90.00
_cell.angle_beta   90.00
_cell.angle_gamma   90.00
#
_symmetry.space_group_name_H-M   'P 1'
#
loop_
_entity.id
_entity.type
_entity.pdbx_description
1 polymer ?
#
loop_
_entity_poly.entity_id
_entity_poly.type
_entity_poly.pdbx_seq_one_letter_code
_entity_poly.pdbx_strand_id
1 'polypeptide(L)'
;MNLWKIFFAIFVLFSPTITYSHSMEKIQNTYVLVHGMTGGGWDWKLIDNLLSQDGHEVYRPTLTGLGERMHLTHADIDLTTHIKDIVNLIKFEQLDNIVLVGHSYGGMVITGVMNELPEKIQHAFFLDAMVPDHGMSALDVAGKYINFTTKNGLVYPPWLNSKLSIPRDIPHPAKTLTEKVNFDDKVAKKISATYINFTPETLIKRERSINSSWQRAEKRGWEIKTLDSDHNAQRSNPEALKKLLVTF
;
A
#
# COMPACT_ATOMS: atom_id res chain seq x y z
N MET A 1 -7.91 66.63 67.14
CA MET A 1 -6.81 65.64 66.86
C MET A 1 -7.45 64.53 66.07
N ASN A 2 -7.34 64.59 64.72
CA ASN A 2 -8.02 63.66 63.84
C ASN A 2 -6.95 62.71 63.30
N LEU A 3 -7.07 61.40 63.60
CA LEU A 3 -6.26 60.31 63.07
C LEU A 3 -6.94 59.78 61.80
N TRP A 4 -6.29 60.03 60.65
CA TRP A 4 -6.68 59.47 59.36
C TRP A 4 -6.08 58.11 59.20
N LYS A 5 -6.91 57.06 59.17
CA LYS A 5 -6.47 55.65 58.83
C LYS A 5 -6.42 55.54 57.31
N ILE A 6 -5.20 55.27 56.77
CA ILE A 6 -4.97 54.94 55.39
C ILE A 6 -5.16 53.43 55.22
N PHE A 7 -6.18 53.03 54.46
CA PHE A 7 -6.35 51.61 54.03
C PHE A 7 -5.58 51.42 52.75
N PHE A 8 -4.52 50.55 52.82
CA PHE A 8 -3.85 50.05 51.67
C PHE A 8 -4.60 48.79 51.10
N ALA A 9 -5.27 48.92 49.95
CA ALA A 9 -5.86 47.81 49.25
C ALA A 9 -4.77 47.13 48.39
N ILE A 10 -4.41 45.89 48.76
CA ILE A 10 -3.52 45.06 47.97
C ILE A 10 -4.33 44.44 46.84
N PHE A 11 -4.12 44.92 45.59
CA PHE A 11 -4.65 44.32 44.38
C PHE A 11 -3.75 43.13 43.97
N VAL A 12 -4.19 41.88 44.24
CA VAL A 12 -3.55 40.67 43.73
C VAL A 12 -3.98 40.48 42.28
N LEU A 13 -3.08 40.80 41.36
CA LEU A 13 -3.27 40.52 39.94
C LEU A 13 -3.12 39.01 39.71
N PHE A 14 -4.23 38.31 39.52
CA PHE A 14 -4.25 36.94 39.00
C PHE A 14 -3.99 37.00 37.50
N SER A 15 -2.75 36.69 37.07
CA SER A 15 -2.45 36.44 35.68
C SER A 15 -2.88 35.01 35.33
N PRO A 16 -3.79 34.82 34.38
CA PRO A 16 -4.11 33.46 33.91
C PRO A 16 -2.90 32.90 33.17
N THR A 17 -2.29 31.86 33.73
CA THR A 17 -1.30 31.05 33.00
C THR A 17 -2.02 30.28 31.94
N ILE A 18 -1.92 30.74 30.67
CA ILE A 18 -2.36 29.99 29.51
C ILE A 18 -1.36 28.83 29.30
N THR A 19 -1.72 27.65 29.77
CA THR A 19 -1.01 26.43 29.44
C THR A 19 -1.32 26.10 27.96
N TYR A 20 -0.39 26.41 27.07
CA TYR A 20 -0.40 25.88 25.71
C TYR A 20 -0.15 24.36 25.80
N SER A 21 -1.23 23.59 25.70
CA SER A 21 -1.11 22.17 25.40
C SER A 21 -0.57 22.05 23.99
N HIS A 22 0.71 21.74 23.86
CA HIS A 22 1.31 21.34 22.59
C HIS A 22 0.76 19.95 22.27
N SER A 23 -0.43 19.90 21.64
CA SER A 23 -0.85 18.68 20.97
C SER A 23 0.18 18.40 19.88
N MET A 24 0.93 17.32 20.00
CA MET A 24 1.78 16.83 18.90
C MET A 24 0.85 16.72 17.68
N GLU A 25 1.07 17.54 16.67
CA GLU A 25 0.36 17.43 15.40
C GLU A 25 0.63 16.00 14.88
N LYS A 26 -0.42 15.19 14.83
CA LYS A 26 -0.33 13.84 14.31
C LYS A 26 0.00 13.97 12.82
N ILE A 27 1.15 13.44 12.40
CA ILE A 27 1.57 13.49 11.01
C ILE A 27 0.50 12.82 10.17
N GLN A 28 -0.15 13.59 9.31
CA GLN A 28 -1.15 13.10 8.37
C GLN A 28 -0.44 12.69 7.07
N ASN A 29 -0.60 11.43 6.68
CA ASN A 29 -0.08 10.90 5.42
C ASN A 29 -1.23 10.62 4.46
N THR A 30 -0.94 10.65 3.16
CA THR A 30 -1.85 10.22 2.09
C THR A 30 -1.41 8.85 1.58
N TYR A 31 -2.28 7.84 1.74
CA TYR A 31 -2.03 6.47 1.32
C TYR A 31 -2.72 6.15 -0.01
N VAL A 32 -2.00 5.50 -0.93
CA VAL A 32 -2.57 4.90 -2.14
C VAL A 32 -2.37 3.40 -2.07
N LEU A 33 -3.47 2.65 -1.89
CA LEU A 33 -3.48 1.21 -1.61
C LEU A 33 -3.84 0.42 -2.87
N VAL A 34 -2.87 -0.30 -3.43
CA VAL A 34 -3.01 -1.07 -4.67
C VAL A 34 -3.15 -2.55 -4.36
N HIS A 35 -4.30 -3.13 -4.74
CA HIS A 35 -4.67 -4.51 -4.46
C HIS A 35 -3.92 -5.54 -5.33
N GLY A 36 -3.97 -6.80 -4.90
CA GLY A 36 -3.40 -7.94 -5.60
C GLY A 36 -4.22 -8.41 -6.81
N MET A 37 -3.76 -9.51 -7.41
CA MET A 37 -4.46 -10.17 -8.52
C MET A 37 -5.86 -10.58 -8.08
N THR A 38 -6.86 -10.51 -8.99
CA THR A 38 -8.26 -10.93 -8.79
C THR A 38 -9.10 -10.10 -7.82
N GLY A 39 -8.45 -9.29 -6.97
CA GLY A 39 -9.09 -8.47 -5.93
C GLY A 39 -9.73 -7.17 -6.43
N GLY A 40 -9.77 -6.17 -5.57
CA GLY A 40 -10.29 -4.84 -5.83
C GLY A 40 -10.04 -3.92 -4.64
N GLY A 41 -10.44 -2.66 -4.73
CA GLY A 41 -10.35 -1.72 -3.62
C GLY A 41 -11.04 -2.20 -2.34
N TRP A 42 -12.02 -3.12 -2.46
CA TRP A 42 -12.72 -3.74 -1.34
C TRP A 42 -11.80 -4.52 -0.37
N ASP A 43 -10.67 -5.04 -0.87
CA ASP A 43 -9.66 -5.74 -0.06
C ASP A 43 -9.07 -4.87 1.04
N TRP A 44 -9.04 -3.57 0.83
CA TRP A 44 -8.43 -2.59 1.71
C TRP A 44 -9.39 -1.93 2.69
N LYS A 45 -10.68 -2.31 2.70
CA LYS A 45 -11.72 -1.64 3.48
C LYS A 45 -11.39 -1.53 4.98
N LEU A 46 -10.79 -2.58 5.57
CA LEU A 46 -10.42 -2.58 6.99
C LEU A 46 -9.22 -1.65 7.25
N ILE A 47 -8.20 -1.70 6.40
CA ILE A 47 -7.01 -0.82 6.50
C ILE A 47 -7.41 0.64 6.28
N ASP A 48 -8.25 0.94 5.28
CA ASP A 48 -8.80 2.27 5.03
C ASP A 48 -9.48 2.83 6.30
N ASN A 49 -10.39 2.07 6.89
CA ASN A 49 -11.08 2.47 8.12
C ASN A 49 -10.09 2.79 9.27
N LEU A 50 -9.07 1.94 9.46
CA LEU A 50 -8.07 2.11 10.53
C LEU A 50 -7.16 3.31 10.31
N LEU A 51 -6.69 3.53 9.08
CA LEU A 51 -5.85 4.67 8.74
C LEU A 51 -6.65 5.99 8.79
N SER A 52 -7.89 5.99 8.28
CA SER A 52 -8.77 7.15 8.30
C SER A 52 -9.17 7.57 9.73
N GLN A 53 -9.38 6.60 10.64
CA GLN A 53 -9.61 6.89 12.06
C GLN A 53 -8.40 7.55 12.73
N ASP A 54 -7.20 7.28 12.23
CA ASP A 54 -5.97 7.95 12.66
C ASP A 54 -5.74 9.31 12.00
N GLY A 55 -6.65 9.75 11.12
CA GLY A 55 -6.60 11.04 10.44
C GLY A 55 -5.82 11.03 9.12
N HIS A 56 -5.42 9.88 8.62
CA HIS A 56 -4.77 9.76 7.31
C HIS A 56 -5.78 9.85 6.18
N GLU A 57 -5.35 10.34 5.03
CA GLU A 57 -6.11 10.30 3.78
C GLU A 57 -5.82 8.98 3.06
N VAL A 58 -6.88 8.29 2.54
CA VAL A 58 -6.72 6.94 1.98
C VAL A 58 -7.43 6.81 0.64
N TYR A 59 -6.68 6.46 -0.38
CA TYR A 59 -7.17 6.07 -1.70
C TYR A 59 -6.97 4.56 -1.88
N ARG A 60 -8.04 3.85 -2.25
CA ARG A 60 -7.99 2.40 -2.54
C ARG A 60 -8.64 2.11 -3.89
N PRO A 61 -8.01 2.56 -4.98
CA PRO A 61 -8.56 2.38 -6.31
C PRO A 61 -8.69 0.90 -6.67
N THR A 62 -9.71 0.58 -7.47
CA THR A 62 -9.82 -0.71 -8.13
C THR A 62 -9.24 -0.63 -9.54
N LEU A 63 -8.31 -1.52 -9.85
CA LEU A 63 -7.68 -1.63 -11.16
C LEU A 63 -8.71 -2.00 -12.23
N THR A 64 -8.54 -1.48 -13.45
CA THR A 64 -9.48 -1.67 -14.56
C THR A 64 -9.76 -3.16 -14.82
N GLY A 65 -11.05 -3.49 -14.94
CA GLY A 65 -11.53 -4.85 -15.18
C GLY A 65 -11.62 -5.75 -13.96
N LEU A 66 -11.35 -5.21 -12.74
CA LEU A 66 -11.36 -5.98 -11.49
C LEU A 66 -12.40 -5.42 -10.50
N GLY A 67 -12.67 -6.15 -9.43
CA GLY A 67 -13.62 -5.77 -8.39
C GLY A 67 -14.96 -5.27 -8.94
N GLU A 68 -15.44 -4.12 -8.46
CA GLU A 68 -16.67 -3.46 -8.94
C GLU A 68 -16.57 -2.94 -10.39
N ARG A 69 -15.34 -2.87 -10.94
CA ARG A 69 -15.11 -2.51 -12.35
C ARG A 69 -15.08 -3.72 -13.28
N MET A 70 -15.57 -4.87 -12.84
CA MET A 70 -15.62 -6.13 -13.60
C MET A 70 -16.36 -6.02 -14.94
N HIS A 71 -17.29 -5.07 -15.11
CA HIS A 71 -17.99 -4.79 -16.35
C HIS A 71 -17.07 -4.28 -17.47
N LEU A 72 -15.85 -3.84 -17.13
CA LEU A 72 -14.81 -3.40 -18.07
C LEU A 72 -13.82 -4.54 -18.42
N THR A 73 -14.01 -5.75 -17.87
CA THR A 73 -13.07 -6.85 -18.07
C THR A 73 -13.00 -7.28 -19.54
N HIS A 74 -11.79 -7.25 -20.11
CA HIS A 74 -11.50 -7.79 -21.45
C HIS A 74 -10.04 -8.25 -21.56
N ALA A 75 -9.73 -9.02 -22.61
CA ALA A 75 -8.45 -9.68 -22.80
C ALA A 75 -7.28 -8.73 -23.10
N ASP A 76 -7.56 -7.48 -23.50
CA ASP A 76 -6.52 -6.52 -23.88
C ASP A 76 -6.04 -5.65 -22.71
N ILE A 77 -6.64 -5.77 -21.54
CA ILE A 77 -6.11 -5.11 -20.32
C ILE A 77 -4.74 -5.70 -20.00
N ASP A 78 -3.75 -4.83 -19.90
CA ASP A 78 -2.35 -5.13 -19.66
C ASP A 78 -1.83 -4.45 -18.39
N LEU A 79 -0.55 -4.67 -18.05
CA LEU A 79 0.08 -4.07 -16.88
C LEU A 79 0.14 -2.54 -17.00
N THR A 80 0.41 -2.03 -18.21
CA THR A 80 0.44 -0.59 -18.49
C THR A 80 -0.91 0.06 -18.19
N THR A 81 -2.03 -0.60 -18.49
CA THR A 81 -3.38 -0.14 -18.14
C THR A 81 -3.52 0.02 -16.62
N HIS A 82 -3.11 -0.98 -15.85
CA HIS A 82 -3.17 -0.94 -14.38
C HIS A 82 -2.23 0.11 -13.76
N ILE A 83 -1.03 0.29 -14.34
CA ILE A 83 -0.11 1.37 -13.91
C ILE A 83 -0.78 2.73 -14.14
N LYS A 84 -1.40 2.94 -15.31
CA LYS A 84 -2.11 4.18 -15.65
C LYS A 84 -3.31 4.46 -14.75
N ASP A 85 -4.03 3.44 -14.27
CA ASP A 85 -5.10 3.61 -13.29
C ASP A 85 -4.60 4.39 -12.07
N ILE A 86 -3.41 4.02 -11.56
CA ILE A 86 -2.83 4.63 -10.36
C ILE A 86 -2.14 5.96 -10.68
N VAL A 87 -1.37 6.04 -11.76
CA VAL A 87 -0.71 7.28 -12.21
C VAL A 87 -1.74 8.38 -12.44
N ASN A 88 -2.85 8.05 -13.12
CA ASN A 88 -3.90 9.03 -13.41
C ASN A 88 -4.67 9.42 -12.14
N LEU A 89 -4.92 8.51 -11.20
CA LEU A 89 -5.47 8.85 -9.90
C LEU A 89 -4.59 9.91 -9.21
N ILE A 90 -3.29 9.64 -9.06
CA ILE A 90 -2.34 10.54 -8.40
C ILE A 90 -2.34 11.93 -9.06
N LYS A 91 -2.34 11.96 -10.41
CA LYS A 91 -2.35 13.22 -11.16
C LYS A 91 -3.69 13.96 -11.05
N PHE A 92 -4.82 13.25 -11.16
CA PHE A 92 -6.16 13.83 -11.17
C PHE A 92 -6.53 14.42 -9.80
N GLU A 93 -6.22 13.69 -8.73
CA GLU A 93 -6.43 14.13 -7.34
C GLU A 93 -5.31 15.08 -6.86
N GLN A 94 -4.30 15.37 -7.72
CA GLN A 94 -3.16 16.26 -7.41
C GLN A 94 -2.39 15.82 -6.15
N LEU A 95 -2.28 14.50 -5.94
CA LEU A 95 -1.61 13.95 -4.76
C LEU A 95 -0.11 14.21 -4.82
N ASP A 96 0.47 14.41 -3.63
CA ASP A 96 1.92 14.60 -3.45
C ASP A 96 2.35 13.94 -2.14
N ASN A 97 3.65 13.63 -2.03
CA ASN A 97 4.24 13.06 -0.82
C ASN A 97 3.47 11.82 -0.30
N ILE A 98 3.09 10.92 -1.22
CA ILE A 98 2.22 9.77 -0.94
C ILE A 98 3.00 8.58 -0.37
N VAL A 99 2.30 7.79 0.46
CA VAL A 99 2.68 6.43 0.84
C VAL A 99 2.01 5.46 -0.13
N LEU A 100 2.81 4.89 -1.02
CA LEU A 100 2.34 3.97 -2.06
C LEU A 100 2.44 2.53 -1.58
N VAL A 101 1.32 1.81 -1.50
CA VAL A 101 1.25 0.45 -0.95
C VAL A 101 0.80 -0.53 -2.02
N GLY A 102 1.58 -1.58 -2.28
CA GLY A 102 1.22 -2.63 -3.23
C GLY A 102 1.22 -4.01 -2.56
N HIS A 103 0.11 -4.74 -2.69
CA HIS A 103 -0.03 -6.11 -2.21
C HIS A 103 0.10 -7.10 -3.36
N SER A 104 0.86 -8.18 -3.18
CA SER A 104 0.94 -9.30 -4.14
C SER A 104 1.30 -8.82 -5.56
N TYR A 105 0.45 -9.07 -6.58
CA TYR A 105 0.58 -8.54 -7.94
C TYR A 105 0.65 -6.99 -7.96
N GLY A 106 0.01 -6.31 -7.01
CA GLY A 106 0.09 -4.85 -6.88
C GLY A 106 1.52 -4.32 -6.83
N GLY A 107 2.50 -5.14 -6.43
CA GLY A 107 3.92 -4.81 -6.49
C GLY A 107 4.43 -4.54 -7.91
N MET A 108 3.91 -5.24 -8.93
CA MET A 108 4.19 -4.95 -10.35
C MET A 108 3.69 -3.57 -10.73
N VAL A 109 2.47 -3.25 -10.31
CA VAL A 109 1.82 -1.96 -10.62
C VAL A 109 2.56 -0.81 -9.96
N ILE A 110 2.80 -0.88 -8.63
CA ILE A 110 3.49 0.20 -7.92
C ILE A 110 4.93 0.39 -8.40
N THR A 111 5.60 -0.65 -8.87
CA THR A 111 6.94 -0.55 -9.50
C THR A 111 6.87 0.34 -10.75
N GLY A 112 5.86 0.18 -11.61
CA GLY A 112 5.66 1.05 -12.76
C GLY A 112 5.31 2.48 -12.36
N VAL A 113 4.47 2.67 -11.33
CA VAL A 113 4.14 3.99 -10.78
C VAL A 113 5.38 4.70 -10.23
N MET A 114 6.23 3.99 -9.47
CA MET A 114 7.51 4.50 -8.97
C MET A 114 8.42 4.99 -10.11
N ASN A 115 8.39 4.31 -11.27
CA ASN A 115 9.17 4.73 -12.44
C ASN A 115 8.62 5.97 -13.13
N GLU A 116 7.28 6.16 -13.14
CA GLU A 116 6.63 7.29 -13.82
C GLU A 116 6.52 8.56 -12.95
N LEU A 117 6.37 8.41 -11.64
CA LEU A 117 6.12 9.51 -10.69
C LEU A 117 7.01 9.42 -9.44
N PRO A 118 8.33 9.25 -9.58
CA PRO A 118 9.21 9.05 -8.42
C PRO A 118 9.18 10.21 -7.43
N GLU A 119 8.97 11.44 -7.92
CA GLU A 119 8.94 12.67 -7.11
C GLU A 119 7.68 12.81 -6.25
N LYS A 120 6.62 12.02 -6.56
CA LYS A 120 5.36 12.03 -5.82
C LYS A 120 5.34 11.09 -4.61
N ILE A 121 6.33 10.19 -4.51
CA ILE A 121 6.33 9.09 -3.57
C ILE A 121 7.26 9.38 -2.41
N GLN A 122 6.71 9.51 -1.21
CA GLN A 122 7.44 9.62 0.05
C GLN A 122 8.04 8.26 0.45
N HIS A 123 7.22 7.21 0.39
CA HIS A 123 7.60 5.86 0.77
C HIS A 123 6.79 4.82 0.00
N ALA A 124 7.39 3.66 -0.28
CA ALA A 124 6.71 2.55 -0.94
C ALA A 124 6.71 1.29 -0.05
N PHE A 125 5.54 0.69 0.15
CA PHE A 125 5.39 -0.60 0.83
C PHE A 125 5.06 -1.71 -0.16
N PHE A 126 5.84 -2.78 -0.13
CA PHE A 126 5.62 -4.02 -0.86
C PHE A 126 5.17 -5.09 0.11
N LEU A 127 3.86 -5.40 0.14
CA LEU A 127 3.24 -6.30 1.11
C LEU A 127 3.08 -7.68 0.52
N ASP A 128 3.94 -8.61 0.90
CA ASP A 128 4.04 -9.97 0.34
C ASP A 128 3.93 -9.96 -1.19
N ALA A 129 4.62 -8.98 -1.79
CA ALA A 129 4.37 -8.50 -3.13
C ALA A 129 5.48 -8.89 -4.11
N MET A 130 5.13 -8.87 -5.39
CA MET A 130 6.08 -9.02 -6.47
C MET A 130 7.02 -7.81 -6.52
N VAL A 131 8.34 -8.08 -6.52
CA VAL A 131 9.39 -7.07 -6.69
C VAL A 131 10.13 -7.41 -7.99
N PRO A 132 9.76 -6.83 -9.14
CA PRO A 132 10.41 -7.11 -10.42
C PRO A 132 11.72 -6.33 -10.58
N ASP A 133 12.66 -6.87 -11.35
CA ASP A 133 13.71 -6.09 -11.99
C ASP A 133 13.21 -5.54 -13.32
N HIS A 134 13.97 -4.62 -13.93
CA HIS A 134 13.66 -4.09 -15.26
C HIS A 134 13.43 -5.19 -16.29
N GLY A 135 12.36 -5.08 -17.06
CA GLY A 135 12.03 -6.02 -18.14
C GLY A 135 11.47 -7.36 -17.66
N MET A 136 11.15 -7.52 -16.37
CA MET A 136 10.45 -8.70 -15.88
C MET A 136 8.94 -8.53 -15.96
N SER A 137 8.24 -9.61 -16.29
CA SER A 137 6.80 -9.76 -16.15
C SER A 137 6.44 -10.38 -14.79
N ALA A 138 5.15 -10.36 -14.43
CA ALA A 138 4.69 -11.05 -13.22
C ALA A 138 5.00 -12.55 -13.26
N LEU A 139 4.90 -13.18 -14.45
CA LEU A 139 5.27 -14.59 -14.62
C LEU A 139 6.78 -14.82 -14.41
N ASP A 140 7.64 -13.89 -14.85
CA ASP A 140 9.08 -13.98 -14.62
C ASP A 140 9.41 -13.88 -13.12
N VAL A 141 8.69 -13.00 -12.37
CA VAL A 141 8.87 -12.84 -10.92
C VAL A 141 8.41 -14.08 -10.17
N ALA A 142 7.23 -14.60 -10.51
CA ALA A 142 6.62 -15.74 -9.83
C ALA A 142 7.28 -17.09 -10.23
N GLY A 143 7.92 -17.16 -11.38
CA GLY A 143 8.58 -18.38 -11.85
C GLY A 143 7.61 -19.56 -11.97
N LYS A 144 8.01 -20.73 -11.42
CA LYS A 144 7.22 -21.97 -11.51
C LYS A 144 5.93 -21.96 -10.67
N TYR A 145 5.73 -20.96 -9.83
CA TYR A 145 4.60 -20.95 -8.89
C TYR A 145 3.27 -20.49 -9.51
N ILE A 146 3.29 -19.93 -10.74
CA ILE A 146 2.06 -19.55 -11.46
C ILE A 146 1.87 -20.48 -12.66
N ASN A 147 0.94 -21.40 -12.54
CA ASN A 147 0.41 -22.22 -13.63
C ASN A 147 -1.12 -22.21 -13.53
N PHE A 148 -1.74 -21.14 -14.04
CA PHE A 148 -3.19 -20.96 -13.95
C PHE A 148 -3.86 -21.29 -15.28
N THR A 149 -5.09 -21.79 -15.18
CA THR A 149 -5.95 -21.97 -16.36
C THR A 149 -6.25 -20.60 -16.98
N THR A 150 -6.00 -20.47 -18.28
CA THR A 150 -6.34 -19.27 -19.05
C THR A 150 -7.47 -19.59 -20.03
N LYS A 151 -8.52 -18.78 -20.02
CA LYS A 151 -9.65 -18.88 -20.94
C LYS A 151 -10.09 -17.50 -21.40
N ASN A 152 -10.24 -17.32 -22.72
CA ASN A 152 -10.66 -16.05 -23.32
C ASN A 152 -9.80 -14.85 -22.87
N GLY A 153 -8.48 -15.03 -22.70
CA GLY A 153 -7.56 -13.99 -22.26
C GLY A 153 -7.66 -13.64 -20.77
N LEU A 154 -8.40 -14.43 -19.99
CA LEU A 154 -8.52 -14.27 -18.54
C LEU A 154 -7.91 -15.47 -17.81
N VAL A 155 -7.29 -15.21 -16.69
CA VAL A 155 -6.69 -16.20 -15.79
C VAL A 155 -7.67 -16.55 -14.68
N TYR A 156 -7.77 -17.86 -14.39
CA TYR A 156 -8.65 -18.44 -13.37
C TYR A 156 -7.80 -19.16 -12.31
N PRO A 157 -7.31 -18.45 -11.28
CA PRO A 157 -6.59 -19.08 -10.20
C PRO A 157 -7.47 -20.04 -9.38
N PRO A 158 -6.90 -21.04 -8.70
CA PRO A 158 -7.66 -22.09 -7.99
C PRO A 158 -8.47 -21.59 -6.79
N TRP A 159 -8.16 -20.40 -6.26
CA TRP A 159 -8.92 -19.80 -5.15
C TRP A 159 -10.19 -19.08 -5.58
N LEU A 160 -10.44 -18.91 -6.89
CA LEU A 160 -11.67 -18.29 -7.37
C LEU A 160 -12.88 -19.15 -7.00
N ASN A 161 -13.84 -18.55 -6.33
CA ASN A 161 -15.09 -19.20 -5.98
C ASN A 161 -16.27 -18.33 -6.42
N SER A 162 -16.83 -18.64 -7.59
CA SER A 162 -17.99 -17.92 -8.14
C SER A 162 -19.29 -18.09 -7.34
N LYS A 163 -19.33 -19.03 -6.37
CA LYS A 163 -20.50 -19.24 -5.50
C LYS A 163 -20.55 -18.28 -4.32
N LEU A 164 -19.41 -17.60 -4.02
CA LEU A 164 -19.41 -16.58 -2.97
C LEU A 164 -20.18 -15.33 -3.42
N SER A 165 -20.82 -14.67 -2.47
CA SER A 165 -21.40 -13.34 -2.69
C SER A 165 -20.31 -12.30 -2.98
N ILE A 166 -20.67 -11.21 -3.62
CA ILE A 166 -19.79 -10.03 -3.76
C ILE A 166 -19.72 -9.25 -2.43
N PRO A 167 -18.57 -8.65 -2.08
CA PRO A 167 -17.33 -8.62 -2.88
C PRO A 167 -16.58 -9.94 -2.83
N ARG A 168 -15.94 -10.32 -3.94
CA ARG A 168 -15.13 -11.54 -4.06
C ARG A 168 -14.10 -11.39 -5.18
N ASP A 169 -13.13 -12.31 -5.18
CA ASP A 169 -12.18 -12.45 -6.28
C ASP A 169 -12.88 -12.79 -7.61
N ILE A 170 -12.37 -12.23 -8.72
CA ILE A 170 -12.86 -12.44 -10.09
C ILE A 170 -11.72 -12.82 -11.04
N PRO A 171 -11.99 -13.38 -12.23
CA PRO A 171 -10.95 -13.69 -13.21
C PRO A 171 -10.11 -12.47 -13.56
N HIS A 172 -8.80 -12.69 -13.79
CA HIS A 172 -7.81 -11.62 -13.96
C HIS A 172 -7.34 -11.55 -15.42
N PRO A 173 -7.17 -10.34 -16.03
CA PRO A 173 -6.68 -10.22 -17.40
C PRO A 173 -5.27 -10.79 -17.56
N ALA A 174 -5.08 -11.72 -18.49
CA ALA A 174 -3.83 -12.48 -18.62
C ALA A 174 -2.63 -11.63 -19.11
N LYS A 175 -2.87 -10.61 -19.93
CA LYS A 175 -1.79 -9.73 -20.44
C LYS A 175 -1.09 -8.96 -19.33
N THR A 176 -1.77 -8.64 -18.23
CA THR A 176 -1.18 -7.98 -17.07
C THR A 176 -0.04 -8.81 -16.44
N LEU A 177 -0.10 -10.15 -16.59
CA LEU A 177 0.88 -11.07 -16.03
C LEU A 177 2.05 -11.35 -16.99
N THR A 178 1.89 -11.09 -18.28
CA THR A 178 2.89 -11.35 -19.33
C THR A 178 3.62 -10.09 -19.79
N GLU A 179 3.03 -8.91 -19.63
CA GLU A 179 3.68 -7.66 -19.96
C GLU A 179 4.84 -7.37 -19.01
N LYS A 180 5.92 -6.87 -19.58
CA LYS A 180 7.16 -6.56 -18.85
C LYS A 180 7.10 -5.14 -18.26
N VAL A 181 7.48 -5.01 -17.01
CA VAL A 181 7.54 -3.68 -16.37
C VAL A 181 8.79 -2.93 -16.80
N ASN A 182 8.64 -1.64 -17.06
CA ASN A 182 9.76 -0.72 -17.20
C ASN A 182 10.11 -0.13 -15.83
N PHE A 183 11.38 -0.25 -15.40
CA PHE A 183 11.83 0.23 -14.11
C PHE A 183 13.33 0.56 -14.12
N ASP A 184 13.67 1.81 -13.92
CA ASP A 184 15.07 2.24 -13.81
C ASP A 184 15.57 2.04 -12.36
N ASP A 185 16.61 1.23 -12.19
CA ASP A 185 17.25 1.01 -10.88
C ASP A 185 17.75 2.29 -10.22
N LYS A 186 18.07 3.33 -11.01
CA LYS A 186 18.44 4.65 -10.46
C LYS A 186 17.26 5.34 -9.78
N VAL A 187 16.03 5.10 -10.26
CA VAL A 187 14.79 5.57 -9.63
C VAL A 187 14.53 4.78 -8.35
N ALA A 188 14.69 3.45 -8.40
CA ALA A 188 14.50 2.58 -7.23
C ALA A 188 15.33 3.01 -6.02
N LYS A 189 16.57 3.45 -6.26
CA LYS A 189 17.50 3.90 -5.19
C LYS A 189 17.15 5.24 -4.55
N LYS A 190 16.27 6.02 -5.17
CA LYS A 190 15.86 7.35 -4.67
C LYS A 190 14.63 7.29 -3.77
N ILE A 191 13.81 6.25 -3.91
CA ILE A 191 12.55 6.10 -3.17
C ILE A 191 12.81 5.19 -1.98
N SER A 192 12.50 5.68 -0.78
CA SER A 192 12.48 4.84 0.43
C SER A 192 11.43 3.76 0.28
N ALA A 193 11.78 2.50 0.57
CA ALA A 193 10.84 1.39 0.45
C ALA A 193 11.05 0.34 1.54
N THR A 194 9.94 -0.30 1.93
CA THR A 194 9.91 -1.43 2.87
C THR A 194 9.23 -2.62 2.21
N TYR A 195 9.84 -3.78 2.28
CA TYR A 195 9.24 -5.05 1.93
C TYR A 195 8.74 -5.74 3.21
N ILE A 196 7.45 -6.03 3.29
CA ILE A 196 6.83 -6.73 4.41
C ILE A 196 6.41 -8.11 3.93
N ASN A 197 7.12 -9.16 4.37
CA ASN A 197 6.76 -10.54 4.06
C ASN A 197 5.71 -11.05 5.05
N PHE A 198 4.66 -11.69 4.53
CA PHE A 198 3.61 -12.31 5.34
C PHE A 198 3.93 -13.79 5.47
N THR A 199 4.54 -14.17 6.60
CA THR A 199 4.90 -15.57 6.84
C THR A 199 5.02 -15.85 8.34
N PRO A 200 4.61 -17.04 8.79
CA PRO A 200 4.85 -17.49 10.14
C PRO A 200 6.34 -17.42 10.51
N GLU A 201 6.64 -17.02 11.74
CA GLU A 201 8.02 -16.88 12.23
C GLU A 201 8.87 -18.14 11.99
N THR A 202 8.27 -19.31 12.15
CA THR A 202 8.92 -20.61 11.93
C THR A 202 9.37 -20.85 10.48
N LEU A 203 8.81 -20.13 9.51
CA LEU A 203 9.10 -20.27 8.08
C LEU A 203 9.99 -19.17 7.51
N ILE A 204 10.31 -18.12 8.26
CA ILE A 204 11.07 -16.95 7.79
C ILE A 204 12.38 -17.35 7.09
N LYS A 205 13.16 -18.26 7.69
CA LYS A 205 14.43 -18.71 7.11
C LYS A 205 14.25 -19.36 5.75
N ARG A 206 13.20 -20.16 5.59
CA ARG A 206 12.86 -20.81 4.32
C ARG A 206 12.41 -19.77 3.29
N GLU A 207 11.48 -18.91 3.66
CA GLU A 207 10.95 -17.86 2.76
C GLU A 207 12.09 -16.97 2.24
N ARG A 208 12.94 -16.48 3.11
CA ARG A 208 14.12 -15.68 2.69
C ARG A 208 14.99 -16.39 1.67
N SER A 209 15.12 -17.72 1.75
CA SER A 209 15.97 -18.49 0.84
C SER A 209 15.34 -18.80 -0.53
N ILE A 210 14.01 -18.77 -0.65
CA ILE A 210 13.30 -19.14 -1.87
C ILE A 210 12.50 -17.99 -2.51
N ASN A 211 12.13 -16.96 -1.72
CA ASN A 211 11.34 -15.84 -2.21
C ASN A 211 12.23 -14.84 -2.97
N SER A 212 12.12 -14.87 -4.28
CA SER A 212 12.93 -14.03 -5.16
C SER A 212 12.61 -12.53 -5.03
N SER A 213 11.39 -12.16 -4.64
CA SER A 213 11.00 -10.77 -4.37
C SER A 213 11.67 -10.24 -3.11
N TRP A 214 11.71 -11.04 -2.02
CA TRP A 214 12.46 -10.72 -0.83
C TRP A 214 13.94 -10.46 -1.16
N GLN A 215 14.58 -11.40 -1.88
CA GLN A 215 16.00 -11.29 -2.25
C GLN A 215 16.29 -10.03 -3.10
N ARG A 216 15.38 -9.65 -4.00
CA ARG A 216 15.52 -8.41 -4.79
C ARG A 216 15.34 -7.16 -3.91
N ALA A 217 14.42 -7.17 -2.96
CA ALA A 217 14.25 -6.08 -2.00
C ALA A 217 15.52 -5.89 -1.14
N GLU A 218 16.09 -6.99 -0.61
CA GLU A 218 17.36 -6.96 0.13
C GLU A 218 18.52 -6.41 -0.72
N LYS A 219 18.63 -6.87 -1.97
CA LYS A 219 19.66 -6.39 -2.92
C LYS A 219 19.55 -4.89 -3.21
N ARG A 220 18.33 -4.34 -3.16
CA ARG A 220 18.07 -2.91 -3.32
C ARG A 220 18.35 -2.09 -2.05
N GLY A 221 18.65 -2.75 -0.92
CA GLY A 221 18.85 -2.11 0.37
C GLY A 221 17.56 -1.62 1.02
N TRP A 222 16.42 -2.18 0.62
CA TRP A 222 15.14 -1.84 1.24
C TRP A 222 15.04 -2.42 2.66
N GLU A 223 14.29 -1.73 3.51
CA GLU A 223 13.94 -2.29 4.82
C GLU A 223 13.11 -3.57 4.65
N ILE A 224 13.44 -4.61 5.40
CA ILE A 224 12.69 -5.87 5.41
C ILE A 224 12.01 -6.04 6.75
N LYS A 225 10.68 -6.16 6.74
CA LYS A 225 9.87 -6.51 7.91
C LYS A 225 9.15 -7.84 7.65
N THR A 226 8.72 -8.50 8.70
CA THR A 226 7.90 -9.71 8.64
C THR A 226 6.64 -9.52 9.45
N LEU A 227 5.54 -10.12 9.01
CA LEU A 227 4.28 -10.18 9.73
C LEU A 227 3.81 -11.63 9.75
N ASP A 228 3.59 -12.17 10.94
CA ASP A 228 2.97 -13.48 11.10
C ASP A 228 1.50 -13.41 10.70
N SER A 229 1.24 -13.78 9.47
CA SER A 229 -0.08 -13.72 8.85
C SER A 229 -0.15 -14.60 7.61
N ASP A 230 -1.35 -14.81 7.09
CA ASP A 230 -1.56 -15.33 5.75
C ASP A 230 -1.29 -14.24 4.68
N HIS A 231 -1.36 -14.65 3.40
CA HIS A 231 -1.12 -13.77 2.25
C HIS A 231 -2.04 -12.53 2.20
N ASN A 232 -3.16 -12.53 2.93
CA ASN A 232 -4.16 -11.47 2.92
C ASN A 232 -4.25 -10.73 4.27
N ALA A 233 -3.11 -10.38 4.86
CA ALA A 233 -3.03 -9.70 6.16
C ALA A 233 -3.92 -8.44 6.25
N GLN A 234 -4.18 -7.76 5.13
CA GLN A 234 -5.08 -6.60 5.06
C GLN A 234 -6.52 -6.96 5.44
N ARG A 235 -6.88 -8.26 5.41
CA ARG A 235 -8.20 -8.79 5.82
C ARG A 235 -8.11 -9.58 7.12
N SER A 236 -7.09 -10.41 7.27
CA SER A 236 -6.96 -11.37 8.38
C SER A 236 -6.26 -10.79 9.61
N ASN A 237 -5.37 -9.81 9.45
CA ASN A 237 -4.60 -9.19 10.53
C ASN A 237 -4.41 -7.66 10.32
N PRO A 238 -5.51 -6.89 10.09
CA PRO A 238 -5.41 -5.50 9.67
C PRO A 238 -4.78 -4.59 10.73
N GLU A 239 -5.00 -4.85 12.02
CA GLU A 239 -4.44 -4.04 13.11
C GLU A 239 -2.91 -4.14 13.17
N ALA A 240 -2.37 -5.35 13.03
CA ALA A 240 -0.93 -5.55 13.03
C ALA A 240 -0.29 -4.97 11.75
N LEU A 241 -0.94 -5.15 10.60
CA LEU A 241 -0.48 -4.55 9.35
C LEU A 241 -0.47 -3.02 9.43
N LYS A 242 -1.56 -2.41 9.94
CA LYS A 242 -1.64 -0.95 10.11
C LYS A 242 -0.48 -0.40 10.95
N LYS A 243 -0.12 -1.08 12.04
CA LYS A 243 1.04 -0.67 12.88
C LYS A 243 2.33 -0.61 12.07
N LEU A 244 2.56 -1.52 11.13
CA LEU A 244 3.74 -1.51 10.27
C LEU A 244 3.68 -0.39 9.22
N LEU A 245 2.49 -0.07 8.69
CA LEU A 245 2.31 0.95 7.67
C LEU A 245 2.50 2.39 8.18
N VAL A 246 2.35 2.62 9.47
CA VAL A 246 2.52 3.98 10.05
C VAL A 246 3.92 4.22 10.63
N THR A 247 4.83 3.23 10.55
CA THR A 247 6.21 3.30 11.07
C THR A 247 7.23 3.22 9.95
N PHE A 248 7.57 4.35 9.30
CA PHE A 248 8.58 4.45 8.24
C PHE A 248 9.27 5.82 8.25
#